data_a3e94bd6aa8065b60d1cd3230f3e5f0d
#
_entry.id   a3e94bd6aa8065b60d1cd3230f3e5f0d
#
_cell.length_a   1.000
_cell.length_b   1.000
_cell.length_c   1.000
_cell.angle_alpha   90.00
_cell.angle_beta   90.00
_cell.angle_gamma   90.00
#
_symmetry.space_group_name_H-M   'P 1'
#
loop_
_entity.id
_entity.type
_entity.pdbx_description
1 polymer ?
#
loop_
_entity_poly.entity_id
_entity_poly.type
_entity_poly.pdbx_seq_one_letter_code
_entity_poly.pdbx_strand_id
1 'polypeptide(L)'
;MNWGVKIIVGLAAFIIFIVGSGIYMVTKNTDTLEEDDYYEKSLTYDDVYNRKQNLLDDAAKPAIKIQQDTLYILFKSNVNKGELQFKRPSDASLDITLPFATTSRQFQLPVSTFKRGNWKLDINWEGDGKAYLSQHSLFF
;
A
#
# COMPACT_ATOMS: atom_id res chain seq x y z
N MET A 1 11.66 4.24 -62.52
CA MET A 1 11.68 3.22 -61.45
C MET A 1 10.98 1.97 -61.95
N ASN A 2 11.67 0.87 -61.83
CA ASN A 2 11.07 -0.43 -62.14
C ASN A 2 10.04 -0.79 -61.06
N TRP A 3 9.03 -1.53 -61.48
CA TRP A 3 7.94 -1.90 -60.59
C TRP A 3 8.44 -2.69 -59.39
N GLY A 4 9.46 -3.56 -59.53
CA GLY A 4 10.08 -4.28 -58.42
C GLY A 4 10.75 -3.35 -57.38
N VAL A 5 11.33 -2.24 -57.82
CA VAL A 5 11.91 -1.27 -56.88
C VAL A 5 10.85 -0.58 -56.03
N LYS A 6 9.68 -0.31 -56.60
CA LYS A 6 8.54 0.26 -55.86
C LYS A 6 8.07 -0.69 -54.77
N ILE A 7 8.02 -1.97 -55.03
CA ILE A 7 7.64 -2.98 -54.04
C ILE A 7 8.69 -3.06 -52.93
N ILE A 8 9.98 -3.05 -53.27
CA ILE A 8 11.07 -3.07 -52.28
C ILE A 8 11.02 -1.84 -51.40
N VAL A 9 10.80 -0.64 -51.95
CA VAL A 9 10.65 0.57 -51.17
C VAL A 9 9.45 0.52 -50.23
N GLY A 10 8.32 0.02 -50.72
CA GLY A 10 7.12 -0.13 -49.89
C GLY A 10 7.32 -1.12 -48.73
N LEU A 11 7.94 -2.28 -49.03
CA LEU A 11 8.27 -3.24 -47.98
C LEU A 11 9.27 -2.72 -46.97
N ALA A 12 10.32 -2.03 -47.42
CA ALA A 12 11.30 -1.40 -46.53
C ALA A 12 10.65 -0.37 -45.60
N ALA A 13 9.79 0.48 -46.16
CA ALA A 13 9.04 1.46 -45.38
C ALA A 13 8.13 0.79 -44.34
N PHE A 14 7.47 -0.30 -44.73
CA PHE A 14 6.60 -1.04 -43.83
C PHE A 14 7.38 -1.72 -42.68
N ILE A 15 8.53 -2.31 -43.00
CA ILE A 15 9.39 -2.96 -42.01
C ILE A 15 9.91 -1.89 -41.02
N ILE A 16 10.37 -0.73 -41.51
CA ILE A 16 10.83 0.38 -40.67
C ILE A 16 9.70 0.86 -39.76
N PHE A 17 8.50 0.95 -40.28
CA PHE A 17 7.33 1.34 -39.50
C PHE A 17 7.04 0.37 -38.38
N ILE A 18 7.03 -0.95 -38.66
CA ILE A 18 6.76 -1.99 -37.63
C ILE A 18 7.86 -2.00 -36.59
N VAL A 19 9.12 -1.98 -36.99
CA VAL A 19 10.27 -1.97 -36.09
C VAL A 19 10.27 -0.70 -35.22
N GLY A 20 10.05 0.45 -35.83
CA GLY A 20 9.95 1.72 -35.11
C GLY A 20 8.79 1.73 -34.09
N SER A 21 7.63 1.21 -34.49
CA SER A 21 6.49 1.07 -33.59
C SER A 21 6.78 0.12 -32.42
N GLY A 22 7.44 -1.00 -32.69
CA GLY A 22 7.84 -1.96 -31.66
C GLY A 22 8.82 -1.34 -30.65
N ILE A 23 9.84 -0.65 -31.12
CA ILE A 23 10.79 0.05 -30.27
C ILE A 23 10.09 1.13 -29.46
N TYR A 24 9.20 1.89 -30.09
CA TYR A 24 8.44 2.93 -29.40
C TYR A 24 7.57 2.36 -28.28
N MET A 25 6.88 1.25 -28.53
CA MET A 25 6.09 0.57 -27.51
C MET A 25 6.95 0.05 -26.37
N VAL A 26 8.09 -0.54 -26.65
CA VAL A 26 9.02 -1.05 -25.62
C VAL A 26 9.62 0.08 -24.79
N THR A 27 9.99 1.21 -25.41
CA THR A 27 10.57 2.33 -24.68
C THR A 27 9.53 3.12 -23.87
N LYS A 28 8.29 3.19 -24.32
CA LYS A 28 7.20 3.82 -23.57
C LYS A 28 6.45 2.86 -22.66
N ASN A 29 6.65 1.58 -22.84
CA ASN A 29 5.94 0.60 -22.07
C ASN A 29 6.53 0.54 -20.66
N THR A 30 5.69 0.82 -19.69
CA THR A 30 6.00 0.66 -18.28
C THR A 30 5.84 -0.78 -17.80
N ASP A 31 5.65 -1.74 -18.73
CA ASP A 31 5.46 -3.15 -18.38
C ASP A 31 6.63 -3.69 -17.56
N THR A 32 7.86 -3.28 -17.88
CA THR A 32 9.04 -3.67 -17.10
C THR A 32 8.97 -3.10 -15.68
N LEU A 33 8.50 -1.88 -15.52
CA LEU A 33 8.26 -1.26 -14.23
C LEU A 33 7.06 -1.89 -13.52
N GLU A 34 6.04 -2.29 -14.25
CA GLU A 34 4.90 -3.02 -13.69
C GLU A 34 5.30 -4.43 -13.22
N GLU A 35 6.19 -5.11 -13.93
CA GLU A 35 6.74 -6.39 -13.48
C GLU A 35 7.56 -6.23 -12.19
N ASP A 36 8.38 -5.20 -12.09
CA ASP A 36 9.13 -4.89 -10.88
C ASP A 36 8.18 -4.54 -9.73
N ASP A 37 7.16 -3.74 -9.99
CA ASP A 37 6.10 -3.43 -9.01
C ASP A 37 5.33 -4.68 -8.61
N TYR A 38 5.08 -5.60 -9.52
CA TYR A 38 4.42 -6.87 -9.24
C TYR A 38 5.27 -7.74 -8.31
N TYR A 39 6.56 -7.81 -8.51
CA TYR A 39 7.50 -8.50 -7.63
C TYR A 39 7.53 -7.87 -6.24
N GLU A 40 7.62 -6.57 -6.16
CA GLU A 40 7.57 -5.83 -4.90
C GLU A 40 6.24 -6.05 -4.17
N LYS A 41 5.12 -6.02 -4.88
CA LYS A 41 3.80 -6.32 -4.30
C LYS A 41 3.73 -7.76 -3.79
N SER A 42 4.30 -8.73 -4.48
CA SER A 42 4.34 -10.12 -4.04
C SER A 42 5.14 -10.27 -2.75
N LEU A 43 6.31 -9.64 -2.66
CA LEU A 43 7.11 -9.60 -1.43
C LEU A 43 6.38 -8.89 -0.29
N THR A 44 5.66 -7.82 -0.59
CA THR A 44 4.82 -7.10 0.36
C THR A 44 3.66 -7.96 0.87
N TYR A 45 3.09 -8.81 0.02
CA TYR A 45 2.04 -9.75 0.43
C TYR A 45 2.55 -10.76 1.45
N ASP A 46 3.72 -11.32 1.25
CA ASP A 46 4.33 -12.25 2.20
C ASP A 46 4.62 -11.57 3.54
N ASP A 47 5.12 -10.33 3.51
CA ASP A 47 5.36 -9.54 4.71
C ASP A 47 4.04 -9.24 5.45
N VAL A 48 3.00 -8.84 4.74
CA VAL A 48 1.67 -8.61 5.31
C VAL A 48 1.10 -9.89 5.93
N TYR A 49 1.22 -11.02 5.25
CA TYR A 49 0.79 -12.30 5.76
C TYR A 49 1.52 -12.67 7.06
N ASN A 50 2.83 -12.54 7.08
CA ASN A 50 3.66 -12.83 8.24
C ASN A 50 3.31 -11.93 9.43
N ARG A 51 3.06 -10.65 9.19
CA ARG A 51 2.65 -9.69 10.21
C ARG A 51 1.29 -10.06 10.82
N LYS A 52 0.33 -10.43 9.98
CA LYS A 52 -0.99 -10.89 10.45
C LYS A 52 -0.89 -12.19 11.22
N GLN A 53 -0.05 -13.11 10.78
CA GLN A 53 0.18 -14.39 11.44
C GLN A 53 0.83 -14.19 12.82
N ASN A 54 1.82 -13.31 12.91
CA ASN A 54 2.44 -12.94 14.18
C ASN A 54 1.42 -12.36 15.15
N LEU A 55 0.49 -11.55 14.66
CA LEU A 55 -0.59 -10.99 15.46
C LEU A 55 -1.46 -12.08 16.10
N LEU A 56 -1.82 -13.10 15.34
CA LEU A 56 -2.63 -14.21 15.81
C LEU A 56 -1.84 -15.11 16.76
N ASP A 57 -0.61 -15.46 16.41
CA ASP A 57 0.25 -16.36 17.20
C ASP A 57 0.56 -15.77 18.57
N ASP A 58 0.81 -14.48 18.66
CA ASP A 58 1.17 -13.80 19.89
C ASP A 58 -0.04 -13.20 20.63
N ALA A 59 -1.25 -13.30 20.06
CA ALA A 59 -2.45 -12.64 20.55
C ALA A 59 -2.22 -11.15 20.83
N ALA A 60 -1.53 -10.47 19.89
CA ALA A 60 -1.07 -9.10 20.05
C ALA A 60 -2.04 -8.06 19.53
N LYS A 61 -3.27 -8.44 19.16
CA LYS A 61 -4.27 -7.51 18.63
C LYS A 61 -4.55 -6.38 19.62
N PRO A 62 -4.31 -5.10 19.23
CA PRO A 62 -4.54 -4.00 20.14
C PRO A 62 -6.03 -3.77 20.36
N ALA A 63 -6.37 -3.32 21.57
CA ALA A 63 -7.71 -2.88 21.88
C ALA A 63 -7.91 -1.43 21.47
N ILE A 64 -9.02 -1.15 20.80
CA ILE A 64 -9.33 0.19 20.31
C ILE A 64 -10.58 0.70 20.98
N LYS A 65 -10.53 1.93 21.47
CA LYS A 65 -11.64 2.61 22.13
C LYS A 65 -11.68 4.06 21.68
N ILE A 66 -12.87 4.58 21.44
CA ILE A 66 -13.09 5.98 21.09
C ILE A 66 -13.94 6.61 22.18
N GLN A 67 -13.41 7.65 22.83
CA GLN A 67 -14.10 8.42 23.85
C GLN A 67 -13.79 9.91 23.69
N GLN A 68 -14.81 10.76 23.76
CA GLN A 68 -14.64 12.23 23.76
C GLN A 68 -13.73 12.71 22.62
N ASP A 69 -14.01 12.26 21.38
CA ASP A 69 -13.23 12.59 20.18
C ASP A 69 -11.74 12.22 20.28
N THR A 70 -11.40 11.24 21.09
CA THR A 70 -10.05 10.70 21.21
C THR A 70 -10.05 9.19 20.96
N LEU A 71 -9.14 8.77 20.09
CA LEU A 71 -8.89 7.36 19.81
C LEU A 71 -7.84 6.83 20.78
N TYR A 72 -8.17 5.78 21.52
CA TYR A 72 -7.26 5.09 22.41
C TYR A 72 -6.90 3.73 21.82
N ILE A 73 -5.62 3.46 21.69
CA ILE A 73 -5.09 2.18 21.23
C ILE A 73 -4.25 1.58 22.36
N LEU A 74 -4.64 0.39 22.81
CA LEU A 74 -3.92 -0.32 23.86
C LEU A 74 -3.18 -1.50 23.23
N PHE A 75 -1.85 -1.44 23.26
CA PHE A 75 -0.97 -2.49 22.74
C PHE A 75 -0.61 -3.51 23.84
N LYS A 76 -0.17 -4.68 23.40
CA LYS A 76 0.37 -5.71 24.29
C LYS A 76 1.77 -5.35 24.79
N SER A 77 2.58 -4.76 23.93
CA SER A 77 3.97 -4.40 24.23
C SER A 77 4.10 -3.01 24.84
N ASN A 78 5.12 -2.81 25.67
CA ASN A 78 5.39 -1.50 26.27
C ASN A 78 6.03 -0.50 25.31
N VAL A 79 6.76 -1.00 24.31
CA VAL A 79 7.42 -0.17 23.28
C VAL A 79 6.90 -0.58 21.92
N ASN A 80 6.32 0.36 21.21
CA ASN A 80 5.72 0.15 19.89
C ASN A 80 6.15 1.27 18.95
N LYS A 81 6.44 0.90 17.70
CA LYS A 81 6.78 1.85 16.65
C LYS A 81 6.18 1.39 15.33
N GLY A 82 5.58 2.29 14.60
CA GLY A 82 5.00 1.95 13.32
C GLY A 82 4.19 3.07 12.71
N GLU A 83 3.16 2.70 11.97
CA GLU A 83 2.30 3.62 11.24
C GLU A 83 0.83 3.27 11.44
N LEU A 84 0.01 4.30 11.52
CA LEU A 84 -1.44 4.21 11.49
C LEU A 84 -1.92 4.66 10.12
N GLN A 85 -2.65 3.80 9.43
CA GLN A 85 -3.26 4.11 8.14
C GLN A 85 -4.77 4.19 8.30
N PHE A 86 -5.31 5.40 8.26
CA PHE A 86 -6.74 5.63 8.27
C PHE A 86 -7.26 5.69 6.84
N LYS A 87 -8.14 4.77 6.49
CA LYS A 87 -8.72 4.69 5.16
C LYS A 87 -10.21 4.94 5.23
N ARG A 88 -10.69 5.84 4.37
CA ARG A 88 -12.11 6.11 4.27
C ARG A 88 -12.70 5.36 3.06
N PRO A 89 -13.56 4.35 3.27
CA PRO A 89 -14.10 3.56 2.16
C PRO A 89 -14.92 4.39 1.15
N SER A 90 -15.55 5.47 1.62
CA SER A 90 -16.37 6.34 0.77
C SER A 90 -15.58 7.41 0.02
N ASP A 91 -14.34 7.70 0.43
CA ASP A 91 -13.51 8.75 -0.18
C ASP A 91 -12.03 8.51 0.12
N ALA A 92 -11.33 7.89 -0.83
CA ALA A 92 -9.91 7.59 -0.70
C ALA A 92 -9.02 8.84 -0.62
N SER A 93 -9.50 10.00 -1.05
CA SER A 93 -8.76 11.26 -0.94
C SER A 93 -8.56 11.72 0.50
N LEU A 94 -9.32 11.16 1.44
CA LEU A 94 -9.23 11.43 2.87
C LEU A 94 -8.32 10.47 3.62
N ASP A 95 -7.70 9.52 2.93
CA ASP A 95 -6.78 8.57 3.54
C ASP A 95 -5.60 9.28 4.19
N ILE A 96 -5.29 8.87 5.43
CA ILE A 96 -4.25 9.50 6.24
C ILE A 96 -3.30 8.41 6.73
N THR A 97 -2.00 8.65 6.60
CA THR A 97 -0.95 7.81 7.19
C THR A 97 -0.18 8.61 8.22
N LEU A 98 -0.15 8.12 9.45
CA LEU A 98 0.53 8.78 10.58
C LEU A 98 1.57 7.84 11.18
N PRO A 99 2.86 8.23 11.23
CA PRO A 99 3.84 7.47 11.98
C PRO A 99 3.61 7.67 13.49
N PHE A 100 3.90 6.62 14.26
CA PHE A 100 3.81 6.72 15.71
C PHE A 100 4.94 5.94 16.39
N ALA A 101 5.25 6.34 17.61
CA ALA A 101 6.14 5.62 18.49
C ALA A 101 5.65 5.80 19.92
N THR A 102 5.56 4.71 20.67
CA THR A 102 5.14 4.76 22.08
C THR A 102 6.18 4.09 22.97
N THR A 103 6.33 4.60 24.18
CA THR A 103 7.11 3.96 25.25
C THR A 103 6.19 3.34 26.32
N SER A 104 4.89 3.35 26.06
CA SER A 104 3.87 2.75 26.90
C SER A 104 2.91 1.90 26.07
N ARG A 105 2.08 1.12 26.72
CA ARG A 105 1.08 0.28 26.04
C ARG A 105 -0.03 1.07 25.38
N GLN A 106 -0.23 2.31 25.78
CA GLN A 106 -1.34 3.13 25.32
C GLN A 106 -0.87 4.23 24.38
N PHE A 107 -1.58 4.36 23.26
CA PHE A 107 -1.45 5.47 22.33
C PHE A 107 -2.76 6.22 22.23
N GLN A 108 -2.72 7.55 22.25
CA GLN A 108 -3.88 8.43 22.16
C GLN A 108 -3.74 9.32 20.93
N LEU A 109 -4.82 9.46 20.17
CA LEU A 109 -4.89 10.32 19.01
C LEU A 109 -6.20 11.08 18.98
N PRO A 110 -6.18 12.43 18.94
CA PRO A 110 -7.41 13.21 18.74
C PRO A 110 -7.98 12.96 17.35
N VAL A 111 -9.26 12.65 17.25
CA VAL A 111 -9.95 12.40 15.98
C VAL A 111 -11.01 13.45 15.66
N SER A 112 -11.01 14.56 16.39
CA SER A 112 -11.96 15.66 16.20
C SER A 112 -11.85 16.32 14.81
N THR A 113 -10.67 16.25 14.17
CA THR A 113 -10.42 16.78 12.83
C THR A 113 -10.83 15.83 11.72
N PHE A 114 -11.14 14.57 12.04
CA PHE A 114 -11.53 13.58 11.06
C PHE A 114 -13.02 13.76 10.72
N LYS A 115 -13.38 13.54 9.46
CA LYS A 115 -14.79 13.52 9.07
C LYS A 115 -15.51 12.37 9.76
N ARG A 116 -16.73 12.61 10.18
CA ARG A 116 -17.58 11.58 10.79
C ARG A 116 -17.95 10.52 9.75
N GLY A 117 -18.10 9.30 10.19
CA GLY A 117 -18.52 8.17 9.38
C GLY A 117 -17.67 6.94 9.62
N ASN A 118 -17.75 6.00 8.69
CA ASN A 118 -16.99 4.76 8.73
C ASN A 118 -15.55 4.97 8.28
N TRP A 119 -14.62 4.45 9.06
CA TRP A 119 -13.21 4.43 8.76
C TRP A 119 -12.63 3.03 8.92
N LYS A 120 -11.62 2.71 8.13
CA LYS A 120 -10.77 1.54 8.35
C LYS A 120 -9.43 1.98 8.89
N LEU A 121 -9.00 1.36 9.96
CA LEU A 121 -7.69 1.60 10.55
C LEU A 121 -6.82 0.37 10.36
N ASP A 122 -5.72 0.53 9.65
CA ASP A 122 -4.66 -0.46 9.56
C ASP A 122 -3.51 -0.01 10.46
N ILE A 123 -3.18 -0.81 11.46
CA ILE A 123 -2.04 -0.55 12.35
C ILE A 123 -0.92 -1.48 11.95
N ASN A 124 0.17 -0.89 11.49
CA ASN A 124 1.38 -1.59 11.09
C ASN A 124 2.50 -1.17 12.04
N TRP A 125 2.91 -2.07 12.94
CA TRP A 125 3.87 -1.70 13.98
C TRP A 125 4.84 -2.83 14.30
N GLU A 126 5.91 -2.48 14.98
CA GLU A 126 6.85 -3.40 15.56
C GLU A 126 6.82 -3.26 17.09
N GLY A 127 6.72 -4.38 17.77
CA GLY A 127 6.79 -4.48 19.23
C GLY A 127 7.53 -5.73 19.64
N ASP A 128 8.39 -5.64 20.64
CA ASP A 128 9.20 -6.77 21.16
C ASP A 128 10.01 -7.49 20.08
N GLY A 129 10.48 -6.77 19.07
CA GLY A 129 11.29 -7.31 17.98
C GLY A 129 10.50 -8.04 16.89
N LYS A 130 9.17 -8.00 16.94
CA LYS A 130 8.29 -8.59 15.94
C LYS A 130 7.43 -7.54 15.24
N ALA A 131 7.16 -7.77 13.97
CA ALA A 131 6.28 -6.94 13.19
C ALA A 131 4.85 -7.48 13.19
N TYR A 132 3.87 -6.60 13.32
CA TYR A 132 2.44 -6.91 13.38
C TYR A 132 1.64 -6.02 12.44
N LEU A 133 0.53 -6.54 11.96
CA LEU A 133 -0.47 -5.78 11.22
C LEU A 133 -1.86 -6.12 11.76
N SER A 134 -2.58 -5.10 12.19
CA SER A 134 -3.95 -5.22 12.70
C SER A 134 -4.89 -4.34 11.88
N GLN A 135 -6.07 -4.85 11.57
CA GLN A 135 -7.10 -4.12 10.82
C GLN A 135 -8.34 -3.96 11.67
N HIS A 136 -8.85 -2.74 11.73
CA HIS A 136 -10.01 -2.37 12.53
C HIS A 136 -10.99 -1.54 11.73
N SER A 137 -12.27 -1.70 12.05
CA SER A 137 -13.33 -0.82 11.52
C SER A 137 -13.74 0.15 12.62
N LEU A 138 -13.75 1.44 12.30
CA LEU A 138 -14.05 2.52 13.22
C LEU A 138 -15.26 3.31 12.72
N PHE A 139 -16.00 3.86 13.64
CA PHE A 139 -17.08 4.79 13.38
C PHE A 139 -16.95 6.00 14.30
N PHE A 140 -16.87 7.17 13.69
CA PHE A 140 -16.75 8.43 14.41
C PHE A 140 -18.05 9.22 14.39
#